data_ecf6377009fc8cc17b85442112c40927
#
_entry.id   ecf6377009fc8cc17b85442112c40927
#
_cell.length_a   1.000
_cell.length_b   1.000
_cell.length_c   1.000
_cell.angle_alpha   90.00
_cell.angle_beta   90.00
_cell.angle_gamma   90.00
#
_symmetry.space_group_name_H-M   'P 1'
#
loop_
_entity.id
_entity.type
_entity.pdbx_description
1 polymer ?
#
loop_
_entity_poly.entity_id
_entity_poly.type
_entity_poly.pdbx_seq_one_letter_code
_entity_poly.pdbx_strand_id
1 'polypeptide(L)'
;PKMNEICSKPWIAAVSSSMQKIIPFILTGSVIYFYNVFRSYLPALPDLGMIADYSFGLISLILAFVVGQQCMEKLNHPFYLTNCGIVSMAVFMMFIIPGTDEAGNMVIQGGRLGATGIAVGIVAGLFTSIIFNLYSKLHVLEDSTSIPDFVVGWINYILPTLITLGLGMVLTKYCNFDIFEIVLWIFSPLAGFAQTMPGFILCCFIPAVLYSMGISSWLFGAVTTPIFLAGIQENINMVAQGLPATNIATSETVFTAALVTMGGMGATLALNVL
;
A
#
# COMPACT_ATOMS: atom_id res chain seq x y z
N PRO A 1 -0.19 25.62 11.20
CA PRO A 1 1.27 25.41 11.31
C PRO A 1 1.61 24.00 11.78
N LYS A 2 1.08 23.53 12.93
CA LYS A 2 1.40 22.18 13.48
C LYS A 2 1.04 21.00 12.57
N MET A 3 -0.06 21.08 11.84
CA MET A 3 -0.50 20.01 10.92
C MET A 3 0.47 19.87 9.74
N ASN A 4 0.90 20.99 9.13
CA ASN A 4 1.91 20.97 8.05
C ASN A 4 3.24 20.37 8.53
N GLU A 5 3.63 20.63 9.75
CA GLU A 5 4.84 20.07 10.36
C GLU A 5 4.74 18.55 10.53
N ILE A 6 3.57 18.04 10.92
CA ILE A 6 3.31 16.58 11.00
C ILE A 6 3.34 15.97 9.59
N CYS A 7 2.70 16.62 8.63
CA CYS A 7 2.60 16.15 7.23
C CYS A 7 3.96 16.13 6.52
N SER A 8 4.86 17.03 6.88
CA SER A 8 6.21 17.11 6.32
C SER A 8 7.20 16.11 6.92
N LYS A 9 6.80 15.37 7.97
CA LYS A 9 7.67 14.31 8.50
C LYS A 9 7.98 13.28 7.43
N PRO A 10 9.26 12.90 7.23
CA PRO A 10 9.69 12.05 6.11
C PRO A 10 8.89 10.75 5.98
N TRP A 11 8.57 10.11 7.08
CA TRP A 11 7.82 8.84 7.11
C TRP A 11 6.39 8.98 6.61
N ILE A 12 5.68 10.02 7.05
CA ILE A 12 4.29 10.29 6.64
C ILE A 12 4.27 10.71 5.17
N ALA A 13 5.19 11.60 4.78
CA ALA A 13 5.33 12.04 3.40
C ALA A 13 5.68 10.87 2.46
N ALA A 14 6.49 9.90 2.91
CA ALA A 14 6.84 8.72 2.13
C ALA A 14 5.62 7.83 1.86
N VAL A 15 4.82 7.52 2.89
CA VAL A 15 3.60 6.72 2.72
C VAL A 15 2.61 7.43 1.78
N SER A 16 2.38 8.73 1.99
CA SER A 16 1.51 9.54 1.12
C SER A 16 2.00 9.55 -0.34
N SER A 17 3.30 9.75 -0.57
CA SER A 17 3.89 9.71 -1.92
C SER A 17 3.79 8.32 -2.55
N SER A 18 3.90 7.26 -1.75
CA SER A 18 3.76 5.88 -2.22
C SER A 18 2.34 5.61 -2.73
N MET A 19 1.33 6.08 -1.98
CA MET A 19 -0.06 5.97 -2.42
C MET A 19 -0.29 6.70 -3.76
N GLN A 20 0.24 7.90 -3.92
CA GLN A 20 0.13 8.65 -5.18
C GLN A 20 0.79 7.91 -6.35
N LYS A 21 1.99 7.36 -6.14
CA LYS A 21 2.74 6.65 -7.21
C LYS A 21 2.06 5.35 -7.65
N ILE A 22 1.29 4.71 -6.78
CA ILE A 22 0.63 3.44 -7.10
C ILE A 22 -0.74 3.63 -7.76
N ILE A 23 -1.36 4.81 -7.68
CA ILE A 23 -2.68 5.09 -8.25
C ILE A 23 -2.79 4.73 -9.74
N PRO A 24 -1.86 5.11 -10.63
CA PRO A 24 -1.98 4.75 -12.05
C PRO A 24 -2.03 3.24 -12.27
N PHE A 25 -1.33 2.47 -11.42
CA PHE A 25 -1.34 1.02 -11.46
C PHE A 25 -2.68 0.44 -10.99
N ILE A 26 -3.26 1.01 -9.94
CA ILE A 26 -4.61 0.68 -9.46
C ILE A 26 -5.66 0.95 -10.55
N LEU A 27 -5.58 2.11 -11.21
CA LEU A 27 -6.50 2.50 -12.28
C LEU A 27 -6.45 1.51 -13.46
N THR A 28 -5.29 0.94 -13.76
CA THR A 28 -5.18 -0.11 -14.79
C THR A 28 -6.06 -1.32 -14.44
N GLY A 29 -6.03 -1.78 -13.20
CA GLY A 29 -6.92 -2.85 -12.72
C GLY A 29 -8.40 -2.46 -12.82
N SER A 30 -8.74 -1.23 -12.44
CA SER A 30 -10.11 -0.72 -12.50
C SER A 30 -10.68 -0.70 -13.92
N VAL A 31 -9.87 -0.38 -14.93
CA VAL A 31 -10.26 -0.45 -16.35
C VAL A 31 -10.64 -1.89 -16.74
N ILE A 32 -9.91 -2.88 -16.25
CA ILE A 32 -10.22 -4.29 -16.53
C ILE A 32 -11.54 -4.71 -15.88
N TYR A 33 -11.81 -4.30 -14.64
CA TYR A 33 -13.09 -4.56 -14.00
C TYR A 33 -14.25 -3.92 -14.78
N PHE A 34 -14.08 -2.68 -15.24
CA PHE A 34 -15.07 -2.01 -16.09
C PHE A 34 -15.30 -2.75 -17.42
N TYR A 35 -14.22 -3.21 -18.07
CA TYR A 35 -14.31 -4.05 -19.26
C TYR A 35 -15.10 -5.35 -19.01
N ASN A 36 -14.90 -6.00 -17.88
CA ASN A 36 -15.61 -7.23 -17.53
C ASN A 36 -17.12 -7.03 -17.37
N VAL A 37 -17.57 -5.82 -16.99
CA VAL A 37 -19.00 -5.47 -17.00
C VAL A 37 -19.55 -5.52 -18.43
N PHE A 38 -18.86 -4.99 -19.45
CA PHE A 38 -19.27 -5.10 -20.84
C PHE A 38 -19.23 -6.53 -21.34
N ARG A 39 -18.22 -7.31 -20.94
CA ARG A 39 -18.11 -8.72 -21.30
C ARG A 39 -19.32 -9.54 -20.83
N SER A 40 -19.92 -9.21 -19.70
CA SER A 40 -21.13 -9.90 -19.22
C SER A 40 -22.33 -9.77 -20.18
N TYR A 41 -22.36 -8.68 -20.97
CA TYR A 41 -23.37 -8.46 -22.00
C TYR A 41 -22.94 -8.95 -23.39
N LEU A 42 -21.65 -9.08 -23.65
CA LEU A 42 -21.02 -9.46 -24.91
C LEU A 42 -20.04 -10.62 -24.71
N PRO A 43 -20.51 -11.87 -24.56
CA PRO A 43 -19.66 -13.03 -24.26
C PRO A 43 -18.56 -13.34 -25.30
N ALA A 44 -18.67 -12.75 -26.51
CA ALA A 44 -17.66 -12.87 -27.56
C ALA A 44 -16.34 -12.12 -27.24
N LEU A 45 -16.31 -11.25 -26.21
CA LEU A 45 -15.13 -10.51 -25.82
C LEU A 45 -14.13 -11.42 -25.09
N PRO A 46 -12.79 -11.25 -25.32
CA PRO A 46 -11.76 -12.05 -24.69
C PRO A 46 -11.75 -11.86 -23.16
N ASP A 47 -11.23 -12.85 -22.44
CA ASP A 47 -11.03 -12.76 -20.99
C ASP A 47 -9.75 -11.99 -20.68
N LEU A 48 -9.87 -10.88 -19.95
CA LEU A 48 -8.76 -10.08 -19.47
C LEU A 48 -8.53 -10.23 -17.95
N GLY A 49 -9.18 -11.19 -17.31
CA GLY A 49 -9.06 -11.42 -15.86
C GLY A 49 -7.61 -11.59 -15.42
N MET A 50 -6.79 -12.29 -16.19
CA MET A 50 -5.36 -12.48 -15.94
C MET A 50 -4.60 -11.14 -15.77
N ILE A 51 -4.97 -10.10 -16.49
CA ILE A 51 -4.35 -8.77 -16.35
C ILE A 51 -4.69 -8.18 -14.99
N ALA A 52 -5.94 -8.32 -14.53
CA ALA A 52 -6.36 -7.85 -13.21
C ALA A 52 -5.64 -8.63 -12.10
N ASP A 53 -5.51 -9.94 -12.21
CA ASP A 53 -4.85 -10.79 -11.22
C ASP A 53 -3.38 -10.45 -11.06
N TYR A 54 -2.65 -10.22 -12.16
CA TYR A 54 -1.23 -9.87 -12.12
C TYR A 54 -0.95 -8.37 -11.97
N SER A 55 -1.98 -7.53 -11.95
CA SER A 55 -1.84 -6.11 -11.60
C SER A 55 -2.40 -5.84 -10.22
N PHE A 56 -3.71 -5.69 -10.10
CA PHE A 56 -4.38 -5.38 -8.85
C PHE A 56 -4.24 -6.50 -7.80
N GLY A 57 -4.20 -7.76 -8.23
CA GLY A 57 -3.99 -8.90 -7.35
C GLY A 57 -2.62 -8.93 -6.65
N LEU A 58 -1.62 -8.18 -7.14
CA LEU A 58 -0.28 -8.07 -6.55
C LEU A 58 0.00 -6.69 -5.95
N ILE A 59 -1.03 -5.87 -5.78
CA ILE A 59 -0.89 -4.46 -5.39
C ILE A 59 -0.12 -4.25 -4.09
N SER A 60 -0.31 -5.12 -3.09
CA SER A 60 0.33 -4.99 -1.78
C SER A 60 1.83 -5.28 -1.82
N LEU A 61 2.24 -6.23 -2.64
CA LEU A 61 3.64 -6.56 -2.86
C LEU A 61 4.37 -5.38 -3.53
N ILE A 62 3.76 -4.82 -4.58
CA ILE A 62 4.29 -3.66 -5.30
C ILE A 62 4.34 -2.44 -4.39
N LEU A 63 3.31 -2.25 -3.57
CA LEU A 63 3.26 -1.16 -2.61
C LEU A 63 4.37 -1.27 -1.56
N ALA A 64 4.67 -2.45 -1.05
CA ALA A 64 5.78 -2.65 -0.11
C ALA A 64 7.11 -2.15 -0.71
N PHE A 65 7.37 -2.45 -2.00
CA PHE A 65 8.52 -1.93 -2.73
C PHE A 65 8.51 -0.39 -2.78
N VAL A 66 7.38 0.19 -3.21
CA VAL A 66 7.26 1.65 -3.40
C VAL A 66 7.41 2.38 -2.08
N VAL A 67 6.86 1.85 -0.98
CA VAL A 67 7.01 2.45 0.37
C VAL A 67 8.47 2.41 0.81
N GLY A 68 9.15 1.27 0.67
CA GLY A 68 10.58 1.17 0.99
C GLY A 68 11.43 2.17 0.21
N GLN A 69 11.20 2.28 -1.09
CA GLN A 69 11.88 3.24 -1.97
C GLN A 69 11.59 4.69 -1.56
N GLN A 70 10.31 5.04 -1.34
CA GLN A 70 9.90 6.40 -0.99
C GLN A 70 10.41 6.84 0.39
N CYS A 71 10.49 5.92 1.35
CA CYS A 71 11.10 6.21 2.64
C CYS A 71 12.57 6.60 2.49
N MET A 72 13.35 5.86 1.71
CA MET A 72 14.76 6.18 1.49
C MET A 72 14.93 7.50 0.72
N GLU A 73 14.04 7.78 -0.25
CA GLU A 73 14.02 9.06 -0.97
C GLU A 73 13.76 10.24 -0.02
N LYS A 74 12.73 10.14 0.83
CA LYS A 74 12.37 11.22 1.79
C LYS A 74 13.37 11.37 2.95
N LEU A 75 14.11 10.32 3.28
CA LEU A 75 15.17 10.34 4.28
C LEU A 75 16.53 10.77 3.71
N ASN A 76 16.61 11.12 2.41
CA ASN A 76 17.84 11.51 1.70
C ASN A 76 18.92 10.42 1.69
N HIS A 77 18.52 9.16 1.51
CA HIS A 77 19.43 8.02 1.35
C HIS A 77 19.32 7.42 -0.07
N PRO A 78 19.75 8.14 -1.14
CA PRO A 78 19.57 7.71 -2.52
C PRO A 78 20.27 6.38 -2.84
N PHE A 79 21.35 6.07 -2.12
CA PHE A 79 22.09 4.83 -2.27
C PHE A 79 21.23 3.59 -1.99
N TYR A 80 20.30 3.64 -1.04
CA TYR A 80 19.49 2.51 -0.62
C TYR A 80 18.12 2.39 -1.29
N LEU A 81 17.75 3.29 -2.20
CA LEU A 81 16.41 3.38 -2.81
C LEU A 81 15.88 2.04 -3.32
N THR A 82 16.59 1.43 -4.26
CA THR A 82 16.15 0.19 -4.90
C THR A 82 16.29 -1.01 -3.97
N ASN A 83 17.39 -1.07 -3.22
CA ASN A 83 17.65 -2.21 -2.35
C ASN A 83 16.65 -2.29 -1.19
N CYS A 84 16.33 -1.16 -0.56
CA CYS A 84 15.29 -1.09 0.47
C CYS A 84 13.93 -1.53 -0.08
N GLY A 85 13.57 -1.11 -1.31
CA GLY A 85 12.35 -1.55 -1.97
C GLY A 85 12.30 -3.08 -2.18
N ILE A 86 13.37 -3.66 -2.71
CA ILE A 86 13.47 -5.11 -2.93
C ILE A 86 13.36 -5.89 -1.61
N VAL A 87 14.08 -5.44 -0.57
CA VAL A 87 14.03 -6.08 0.75
C VAL A 87 12.65 -5.93 1.39
N SER A 88 11.97 -4.80 1.16
CA SER A 88 10.59 -4.60 1.63
C SER A 88 9.61 -5.62 1.03
N MET A 89 9.77 -5.98 -0.26
CA MET A 89 8.98 -7.06 -0.88
C MET A 89 9.26 -8.41 -0.19
N ALA A 90 10.53 -8.72 0.07
CA ALA A 90 10.88 -9.96 0.74
C ALA A 90 10.31 -10.03 2.16
N VAL A 91 10.40 -8.94 2.93
CA VAL A 91 9.79 -8.83 4.27
C VAL A 91 8.27 -8.97 4.20
N PHE A 92 7.63 -8.33 3.23
CA PHE A 92 6.19 -8.47 3.02
C PHE A 92 5.80 -9.93 2.79
N MET A 93 6.54 -10.66 1.94
CA MET A 93 6.32 -12.08 1.71
C MET A 93 6.45 -12.91 2.98
N MET A 94 7.39 -12.56 3.88
CA MET A 94 7.51 -13.20 5.19
C MET A 94 6.31 -12.88 6.09
N PHE A 95 5.78 -11.67 6.05
CA PHE A 95 4.67 -11.21 6.90
C PHE A 95 3.32 -11.81 6.50
N ILE A 96 3.12 -12.19 5.23
CA ILE A 96 1.88 -12.87 4.79
C ILE A 96 1.88 -14.35 5.11
N ILE A 97 2.98 -14.90 5.65
CA ILE A 97 3.16 -16.30 6.10
C ILE A 97 2.66 -17.27 5.03
N PRO A 98 3.46 -17.56 4.00
CA PRO A 98 3.08 -18.52 2.99
C PRO A 98 2.90 -19.89 3.62
N GLY A 99 1.75 -20.52 3.37
CA GLY A 99 1.53 -21.92 3.71
C GLY A 99 2.37 -22.84 2.81
N THR A 100 2.53 -24.08 3.21
CA THR A 100 3.07 -25.15 2.36
C THR A 100 1.96 -26.16 2.07
N ASP A 101 1.90 -26.68 0.85
CA ASP A 101 1.05 -27.80 0.49
C ASP A 101 1.62 -29.13 1.01
N GLU A 102 0.87 -30.22 0.80
CA GLU A 102 1.32 -31.58 1.19
C GLU A 102 2.62 -32.03 0.49
N ALA A 103 2.94 -31.43 -0.64
CA ALA A 103 4.16 -31.66 -1.40
C ALA A 103 5.33 -30.75 -0.96
N GLY A 104 5.12 -29.85 0.00
CA GLY A 104 6.12 -28.91 0.49
C GLY A 104 6.30 -27.65 -0.36
N ASN A 105 5.43 -27.42 -1.37
CA ASN A 105 5.49 -26.20 -2.15
C ASN A 105 4.89 -25.02 -1.37
N MET A 106 5.46 -23.83 -1.57
CA MET A 106 4.96 -22.60 -0.97
C MET A 106 3.62 -22.20 -1.62
N VAL A 107 2.56 -22.14 -0.83
CA VAL A 107 1.23 -21.73 -1.26
C VAL A 107 0.89 -20.37 -0.65
N ILE A 108 0.65 -19.39 -1.49
CA ILE A 108 0.28 -18.04 -1.07
C ILE A 108 -1.20 -17.84 -1.35
N GLN A 109 -1.93 -17.39 -0.34
CA GLN A 109 -3.32 -16.97 -0.52
C GLN A 109 -3.34 -15.67 -1.35
N GLY A 110 -3.86 -15.74 -2.57
CA GLY A 110 -3.87 -14.60 -3.50
C GLY A 110 -4.53 -13.34 -2.92
N GLY A 111 -5.55 -13.49 -2.07
CA GLY A 111 -6.17 -12.36 -1.38
C GLY A 111 -5.20 -11.55 -0.51
N ARG A 112 -4.20 -12.18 0.10
CA ARG A 112 -3.19 -11.50 0.93
C ARG A 112 -2.21 -10.64 0.11
N LEU A 113 -2.03 -10.93 -1.18
CA LEU A 113 -1.22 -10.13 -2.11
C LEU A 113 -1.98 -8.93 -2.68
N GLY A 114 -3.31 -9.02 -2.71
CA GLY A 114 -4.22 -8.01 -3.23
C GLY A 114 -4.52 -6.89 -2.24
N ALA A 115 -5.68 -6.26 -2.39
CA ALA A 115 -6.08 -5.08 -1.64
C ALA A 115 -6.08 -5.27 -0.12
N THR A 116 -6.45 -6.45 0.40
CA THR A 116 -6.47 -6.73 1.84
C THR A 116 -5.09 -6.66 2.49
N GLY A 117 -4.03 -6.95 1.73
CA GLY A 117 -2.64 -6.88 2.20
C GLY A 117 -2.02 -5.47 2.17
N ILE A 118 -2.71 -4.44 1.66
CA ILE A 118 -2.14 -3.09 1.48
C ILE A 118 -1.57 -2.53 2.78
N ALA A 119 -2.29 -2.65 3.90
CA ALA A 119 -1.82 -2.19 5.20
C ALA A 119 -0.53 -2.92 5.63
N VAL A 120 -0.45 -4.22 5.37
CA VAL A 120 0.73 -5.04 5.67
C VAL A 120 1.91 -4.64 4.77
N GLY A 121 1.64 -4.32 3.49
CA GLY A 121 2.65 -3.80 2.56
C GLY A 121 3.28 -2.49 3.05
N ILE A 122 2.46 -1.56 3.58
CA ILE A 122 2.94 -0.32 4.19
C ILE A 122 3.82 -0.64 5.42
N VAL A 123 3.36 -1.53 6.31
CA VAL A 123 4.10 -1.91 7.52
C VAL A 123 5.44 -2.56 7.15
N ALA A 124 5.47 -3.46 6.16
CA ALA A 124 6.69 -4.09 5.68
C ALA A 124 7.69 -3.08 5.11
N GLY A 125 7.21 -2.14 4.30
CA GLY A 125 8.03 -1.05 3.75
C GLY A 125 8.61 -0.15 4.84
N LEU A 126 7.80 0.26 5.82
CA LEU A 126 8.25 1.07 6.95
C LEU A 126 9.22 0.31 7.85
N PHE A 127 8.95 -0.95 8.17
CA PHE A 127 9.83 -1.81 8.97
C PHE A 127 11.22 -1.91 8.34
N THR A 128 11.29 -2.25 7.06
CA THR A 128 12.55 -2.32 6.32
C THR A 128 13.27 -0.97 6.33
N SER A 129 12.56 0.11 6.06
CA SER A 129 13.12 1.45 5.98
C SER A 129 13.67 1.94 7.31
N ILE A 130 13.05 1.59 8.43
CA ILE A 130 13.57 1.90 9.77
C ILE A 130 14.94 1.27 9.97
N ILE A 131 15.10 -0.01 9.62
CA ILE A 131 16.36 -0.74 9.78
C ILE A 131 17.43 -0.15 8.87
N PHE A 132 17.11 0.10 7.59
CA PHE A 132 18.04 0.72 6.65
C PHE A 132 18.46 2.12 7.08
N ASN A 133 17.54 2.94 7.59
CA ASN A 133 17.86 4.27 8.12
C ASN A 133 18.69 4.21 9.41
N LEU A 134 18.49 3.21 10.27
CA LEU A 134 19.35 3.02 11.44
C LEU A 134 20.75 2.56 11.04
N TYR A 135 20.83 1.64 10.08
CA TYR A 135 22.10 1.16 9.56
C TYR A 135 22.89 2.28 8.85
N SER A 136 22.24 3.10 8.05
CA SER A 136 22.90 4.21 7.32
C SER A 136 23.60 5.20 8.26
N LYS A 137 23.15 5.32 9.51
CA LYS A 137 23.79 6.18 10.53
C LYS A 137 25.07 5.60 11.13
N LEU A 138 25.34 4.31 10.90
CA LEU A 138 26.53 3.65 11.43
C LEU A 138 27.78 3.92 10.59
N HIS A 139 27.66 4.52 9.39
CA HIS A 139 28.77 4.87 8.48
C HIS A 139 29.77 3.73 8.32
N VAL A 140 29.28 2.50 8.13
CA VAL A 140 30.11 1.29 8.09
C VAL A 140 31.05 1.36 6.89
N LEU A 141 32.35 1.32 7.15
CA LEU A 141 33.45 1.31 6.16
C LEU A 141 33.55 2.57 5.26
N GLU A 142 32.87 3.66 5.55
CA GLU A 142 32.95 4.88 4.74
C GLU A 142 34.36 5.48 4.72
N ASP A 143 35.14 5.31 5.80
CA ASP A 143 36.50 5.85 5.95
C ASP A 143 37.61 4.87 5.53
N SER A 144 37.25 3.71 4.92
CA SER A 144 38.28 2.71 4.59
C SER A 144 38.92 3.02 3.24
N THR A 145 40.14 3.52 3.25
CA THR A 145 40.94 3.78 2.04
C THR A 145 41.57 2.55 1.40
N SER A 146 41.50 1.40 2.09
CA SER A 146 42.16 0.15 1.68
C SER A 146 41.23 -0.81 0.94
N ILE A 147 39.89 -0.58 0.96
CA ILE A 147 38.91 -1.47 0.34
C ILE A 147 38.34 -0.77 -0.91
N PRO A 148 38.24 -1.46 -2.06
CA PRO A 148 37.62 -0.89 -3.25
C PRO A 148 36.15 -0.48 -3.01
N ASP A 149 35.74 0.67 -3.56
CA ASP A 149 34.41 1.27 -3.35
C ASP A 149 33.24 0.32 -3.69
N PHE A 150 33.39 -0.54 -4.70
CA PHE A 150 32.35 -1.51 -5.04
C PHE A 150 32.16 -2.58 -3.96
N VAL A 151 33.22 -2.97 -3.25
CA VAL A 151 33.16 -3.94 -2.13
C VAL A 151 32.47 -3.30 -0.93
N VAL A 152 32.84 -2.05 -0.62
CA VAL A 152 32.16 -1.26 0.42
C VAL A 152 30.66 -1.14 0.10
N GLY A 153 30.34 -0.86 -1.16
CA GLY A 153 28.96 -0.82 -1.63
C GLY A 153 28.22 -2.14 -1.40
N TRP A 154 28.81 -3.28 -1.73
CA TRP A 154 28.19 -4.57 -1.50
C TRP A 154 27.96 -4.89 -0.02
N ILE A 155 28.94 -4.59 0.83
CA ILE A 155 28.82 -4.80 2.27
C ILE A 155 27.67 -3.94 2.83
N ASN A 156 27.60 -2.68 2.40
CA ASN A 156 26.53 -1.75 2.80
C ASN A 156 25.13 -2.12 2.28
N TYR A 157 25.03 -2.99 1.27
CA TYR A 157 23.75 -3.60 0.86
C TYR A 157 23.46 -4.90 1.61
N ILE A 158 24.44 -5.79 1.76
CA ILE A 158 24.26 -7.12 2.32
C ILE A 158 23.93 -7.06 3.82
N LEU A 159 24.64 -6.25 4.58
CA LEU A 159 24.46 -6.19 6.04
C LEU A 159 23.05 -5.74 6.45
N PRO A 160 22.52 -4.59 6.00
CA PRO A 160 21.16 -4.20 6.36
C PRO A 160 20.11 -5.16 5.83
N THR A 161 20.34 -5.79 4.67
CA THR A 161 19.46 -6.83 4.14
C THR A 161 19.40 -8.04 5.05
N LEU A 162 20.53 -8.58 5.48
CA LEU A 162 20.60 -9.74 6.39
C LEU A 162 19.96 -9.42 7.74
N ILE A 163 20.22 -8.23 8.29
CA ILE A 163 19.62 -7.80 9.55
C ILE A 163 18.10 -7.73 9.41
N THR A 164 17.61 -7.12 8.34
CA THR A 164 16.17 -6.95 8.11
C THR A 164 15.46 -8.28 7.93
N LEU A 165 15.98 -9.16 7.09
CA LEU A 165 15.41 -10.49 6.86
C LEU A 165 15.53 -11.37 8.10
N GLY A 166 16.65 -11.29 8.83
CA GLY A 166 16.84 -11.99 10.10
C GLY A 166 15.83 -11.58 11.15
N LEU A 167 15.59 -10.27 11.31
CA LEU A 167 14.55 -9.78 12.22
C LEU A 167 13.14 -10.17 11.75
N GLY A 168 12.85 -10.09 10.46
CA GLY A 168 11.60 -10.59 9.89
C GLY A 168 11.36 -12.06 10.22
N MET A 169 12.39 -12.90 10.04
CA MET A 169 12.33 -14.33 10.40
C MET A 169 12.11 -14.56 11.90
N VAL A 170 12.78 -13.78 12.76
CA VAL A 170 12.59 -13.88 14.22
C VAL A 170 11.15 -13.56 14.59
N LEU A 171 10.58 -12.50 14.04
CA LEU A 171 9.20 -12.09 14.34
C LEU A 171 8.18 -13.14 13.88
N THR A 172 8.33 -13.66 12.65
CA THR A 172 7.33 -14.56 12.06
C THR A 172 7.48 -16.00 12.52
N LYS A 173 8.72 -16.52 12.59
CA LYS A 173 8.96 -17.95 12.85
C LYS A 173 9.23 -18.25 14.33
N TYR A 174 10.03 -17.42 15.02
CA TYR A 174 10.42 -17.70 16.41
C TYR A 174 9.44 -17.10 17.42
N CYS A 175 8.97 -15.86 17.18
CA CYS A 175 7.95 -15.25 18.02
C CYS A 175 6.53 -15.72 17.65
N ASN A 176 6.38 -16.40 16.51
CA ASN A 176 5.12 -16.92 15.99
C ASN A 176 4.02 -15.83 15.87
N PHE A 177 4.45 -14.59 15.54
CA PHE A 177 3.52 -13.48 15.33
C PHE A 177 2.94 -13.55 13.92
N ASP A 178 1.63 -13.70 13.82
CA ASP A 178 0.91 -13.45 12.57
C ASP A 178 0.76 -11.94 12.37
N ILE A 179 1.79 -11.35 11.74
CA ILE A 179 1.84 -9.89 11.52
C ILE A 179 0.70 -9.45 10.62
N PHE A 180 0.29 -10.31 9.68
CA PHE A 180 -0.85 -10.02 8.81
C PHE A 180 -2.13 -9.83 9.63
N GLU A 181 -2.47 -10.79 10.49
CA GLU A 181 -3.67 -10.71 11.33
C GLU A 181 -3.58 -9.57 12.36
N ILE A 182 -2.40 -9.33 12.95
CA ILE A 182 -2.20 -8.21 13.88
C ILE A 182 -2.48 -6.86 13.19
N VAL A 183 -1.93 -6.66 11.99
CA VAL A 183 -2.15 -5.43 11.23
C VAL A 183 -3.62 -5.29 10.85
N LEU A 184 -4.26 -6.36 10.37
CA LEU A 184 -5.69 -6.33 10.04
C LEU A 184 -6.53 -6.03 11.29
N TRP A 185 -6.21 -6.62 12.43
CA TRP A 185 -6.92 -6.35 13.68
C TRP A 185 -6.83 -4.87 14.10
N ILE A 186 -5.67 -4.25 13.95
CA ILE A 186 -5.48 -2.82 14.23
C ILE A 186 -6.30 -1.94 13.27
N PHE A 187 -6.38 -2.31 11.99
CA PHE A 187 -7.11 -1.54 10.96
C PHE A 187 -8.62 -1.83 10.94
N SER A 188 -9.06 -2.99 11.44
CA SER A 188 -10.45 -3.42 11.41
C SER A 188 -11.44 -2.43 12.02
N PRO A 189 -11.20 -1.83 13.21
CA PRO A 189 -12.14 -0.86 13.79
C PRO A 189 -12.28 0.38 12.91
N LEU A 190 -11.19 0.83 12.29
CA LEU A 190 -11.19 1.98 11.39
C LEU A 190 -11.93 1.68 10.09
N ALA A 191 -11.69 0.50 9.51
CA ALA A 191 -12.40 0.03 8.33
C ALA A 191 -13.90 -0.14 8.61
N GLY A 192 -14.27 -0.79 9.74
CA GLY A 192 -15.66 -0.95 10.15
C GLY A 192 -16.36 0.39 10.39
N PHE A 193 -15.69 1.34 11.02
CA PHE A 193 -16.24 2.70 11.19
C PHE A 193 -16.46 3.40 9.83
N ALA A 194 -15.50 3.31 8.92
CA ALA A 194 -15.60 3.91 7.58
C ALA A 194 -16.78 3.35 6.77
N GLN A 195 -17.20 2.10 7.00
CA GLN A 195 -18.37 1.48 6.37
C GLN A 195 -19.70 1.92 6.97
N THR A 196 -19.70 2.68 8.08
CA THR A 196 -20.91 3.32 8.59
C THR A 196 -21.19 4.64 7.86
N MET A 197 -22.46 5.06 7.78
CA MET A 197 -22.82 6.34 7.15
C MET A 197 -22.06 7.54 7.76
N PRO A 198 -21.96 7.71 9.09
CA PRO A 198 -21.17 8.79 9.68
C PRO A 198 -19.68 8.69 9.34
N GLY A 199 -19.11 7.48 9.36
CA GLY A 199 -17.71 7.24 9.02
C GLY A 199 -17.42 7.57 7.56
N PHE A 200 -18.29 7.17 6.63
CA PHE A 200 -18.19 7.49 5.22
C PHE A 200 -18.23 9.01 4.98
N ILE A 201 -19.17 9.70 5.62
CA ILE A 201 -19.25 11.18 5.55
C ILE A 201 -17.94 11.82 6.05
N LEU A 202 -17.37 11.34 7.16
CA LEU A 202 -16.09 11.85 7.66
C LEU A 202 -14.92 11.55 6.71
N CYS A 203 -14.90 10.38 6.10
CA CYS A 203 -13.89 10.03 5.10
C CYS A 203 -13.92 10.97 3.87
N CYS A 204 -15.07 11.51 3.52
CA CYS A 204 -15.22 12.50 2.46
C CYS A 204 -14.96 13.93 2.95
N PHE A 205 -15.44 14.27 4.13
CA PHE A 205 -15.41 15.62 4.69
C PHE A 205 -14.01 16.05 5.14
N ILE A 206 -13.28 15.17 5.85
CA ILE A 206 -11.95 15.51 6.38
C ILE A 206 -10.97 15.90 5.25
N PRO A 207 -10.83 15.14 4.16
CA PRO A 207 -9.97 15.54 3.04
C PRO A 207 -10.36 16.88 2.42
N ALA A 208 -11.66 17.18 2.30
CA ALA A 208 -12.15 18.44 1.78
C ALA A 208 -11.78 19.62 2.69
N VAL A 209 -11.93 19.48 3.99
CA VAL A 209 -11.51 20.48 4.99
C VAL A 209 -10.00 20.68 4.97
N LEU A 210 -9.20 19.61 4.93
CA LEU A 210 -7.75 19.71 4.84
C LEU A 210 -7.32 20.45 3.58
N TYR A 211 -7.96 20.12 2.45
CA TYR A 211 -7.69 20.77 1.18
C TYR A 211 -8.02 22.26 1.22
N SER A 212 -9.17 22.65 1.82
CA SER A 212 -9.54 24.07 1.98
C SER A 212 -8.56 24.85 2.87
N MET A 213 -7.85 24.16 3.76
CA MET A 213 -6.78 24.72 4.60
C MET A 213 -5.40 24.74 3.91
N GLY A 214 -5.32 24.38 2.64
CA GLY A 214 -4.06 24.26 1.89
C GLY A 214 -3.20 23.06 2.24
N ILE A 215 -3.79 22.05 2.89
CA ILE A 215 -3.11 20.80 3.26
C ILE A 215 -3.45 19.75 2.21
N SER A 216 -2.43 19.00 1.75
CA SER A 216 -2.65 17.93 0.78
C SER A 216 -3.58 16.85 1.33
N SER A 217 -4.71 16.62 0.66
CA SER A 217 -5.68 15.57 1.00
C SER A 217 -5.08 14.16 0.87
N TRP A 218 -4.00 14.00 0.11
CA TRP A 218 -3.27 12.73 -0.04
C TRP A 218 -2.69 12.20 1.26
N LEU A 219 -2.47 13.07 2.22
CA LEU A 219 -2.06 12.65 3.55
C LEU A 219 -3.09 11.72 4.19
N PHE A 220 -4.37 12.08 4.08
CA PHE A 220 -5.47 11.26 4.59
C PHE A 220 -5.68 10.01 3.73
N GLY A 221 -5.34 10.09 2.45
CA GLY A 221 -5.33 8.96 1.51
C GLY A 221 -4.45 7.79 1.96
N ALA A 222 -3.36 8.05 2.66
CA ALA A 222 -2.52 6.98 3.21
C ALA A 222 -3.29 6.04 4.17
N VAL A 223 -4.32 6.56 4.83
CA VAL A 223 -5.17 5.80 5.75
C VAL A 223 -6.43 5.29 5.05
N THR A 224 -7.08 6.11 4.26
CA THR A 224 -8.39 5.77 3.66
C THR A 224 -8.27 4.90 2.41
N THR A 225 -7.19 5.04 1.62
CA THR A 225 -7.02 4.23 0.40
C THR A 225 -7.00 2.72 0.68
N PRO A 226 -6.26 2.20 1.68
CA PRO A 226 -6.34 0.79 2.03
C PRO A 226 -7.75 0.33 2.37
N ILE A 227 -8.51 1.15 3.11
CA ILE A 227 -9.88 0.84 3.54
C ILE A 227 -10.83 0.78 2.32
N PHE A 228 -10.72 1.74 1.42
CA PHE A 228 -11.58 1.79 0.23
C PHE A 228 -11.30 0.64 -0.73
N LEU A 229 -10.03 0.28 -0.91
CA LEU A 229 -9.62 -0.83 -1.76
C LEU A 229 -10.03 -2.17 -1.15
N ALA A 230 -9.91 -2.34 0.16
CA ALA A 230 -10.40 -3.53 0.84
C ALA A 230 -11.92 -3.65 0.72
N GLY A 231 -12.66 -2.56 0.90
CA GLY A 231 -14.12 -2.51 0.78
C GLY A 231 -14.61 -2.91 -0.61
N ILE A 232 -13.96 -2.44 -1.70
CA ILE A 232 -14.35 -2.86 -3.05
C ILE A 232 -14.02 -4.33 -3.31
N GLN A 233 -12.87 -4.81 -2.84
CA GLN A 233 -12.50 -6.21 -3.00
C GLN A 233 -13.49 -7.14 -2.30
N GLU A 234 -13.91 -6.78 -1.09
CA GLU A 234 -14.93 -7.53 -0.36
C GLU A 234 -16.28 -7.53 -1.09
N ASN A 235 -16.71 -6.38 -1.61
CA ASN A 235 -17.93 -6.30 -2.44
C ASN A 235 -17.84 -7.20 -3.68
N ILE A 236 -16.71 -7.22 -4.37
CA ILE A 236 -16.48 -8.10 -5.53
C ILE A 236 -16.63 -9.57 -5.10
N ASN A 237 -16.03 -9.97 -3.98
CA ASN A 237 -16.10 -11.32 -3.46
C ASN A 237 -17.54 -11.71 -3.07
N MET A 238 -18.29 -10.79 -2.45
CA MET A 238 -19.69 -11.01 -2.09
C MET A 238 -20.57 -11.22 -3.34
N VAL A 239 -20.42 -10.38 -4.35
CA VAL A 239 -21.15 -10.49 -5.61
C VAL A 239 -20.81 -11.79 -6.35
N ALA A 240 -19.54 -12.20 -6.34
CA ALA A 240 -19.13 -13.48 -6.93
C ALA A 240 -19.79 -14.69 -6.23
N GLN A 241 -20.18 -14.56 -4.96
CA GLN A 241 -20.91 -15.57 -4.19
C GLN A 241 -22.45 -15.41 -4.30
N GLY A 242 -22.94 -14.48 -5.12
CA GLY A 242 -24.37 -14.18 -5.26
C GLY A 242 -24.95 -13.37 -4.09
N LEU A 243 -24.10 -12.78 -3.24
CA LEU A 243 -24.51 -11.92 -2.14
C LEU A 243 -24.53 -10.45 -2.57
N PRO A 244 -25.35 -9.60 -1.95
CA PRO A 244 -25.38 -8.17 -2.25
C PRO A 244 -24.09 -7.49 -1.75
N ALA A 245 -23.58 -6.51 -2.50
CA ALA A 245 -22.49 -5.63 -2.07
C ALA A 245 -22.99 -4.73 -0.93
N THR A 246 -22.34 -4.79 0.24
CA THR A 246 -22.76 -4.06 1.44
C THR A 246 -21.80 -2.94 1.85
N ASN A 247 -20.55 -2.98 1.39
CA ASN A 247 -19.58 -1.95 1.72
C ASN A 247 -19.83 -0.67 0.94
N ILE A 248 -20.03 0.44 1.65
CA ILE A 248 -20.32 1.76 1.07
C ILE A 248 -19.04 2.60 0.87
N ALA A 249 -18.06 2.46 1.75
CA ALA A 249 -16.77 3.17 1.67
C ALA A 249 -15.82 2.39 0.75
N THR A 250 -15.93 2.64 -0.54
CA THR A 250 -15.10 2.03 -1.59
C THR A 250 -14.45 3.10 -2.45
N SER A 251 -13.39 2.73 -3.18
CA SER A 251 -12.75 3.62 -4.16
C SER A 251 -13.74 4.12 -5.22
N GLU A 252 -14.64 3.24 -5.66
CA GLU A 252 -15.65 3.56 -6.68
C GLU A 252 -16.67 4.56 -6.16
N THR A 253 -17.15 4.40 -4.92
CA THR A 253 -18.13 5.32 -4.33
C THR A 253 -17.54 6.72 -4.14
N VAL A 254 -16.27 6.79 -3.72
CA VAL A 254 -15.62 8.08 -3.41
C VAL A 254 -15.12 8.77 -4.67
N PHE A 255 -14.50 8.04 -5.60
CA PHE A 255 -13.82 8.62 -6.76
C PHE A 255 -14.61 8.52 -8.06
N THR A 256 -15.34 7.42 -8.28
CA THR A 256 -16.01 7.13 -9.57
C THR A 256 -17.47 7.57 -9.58
N ALA A 257 -18.20 7.39 -8.49
CA ALA A 257 -19.55 7.95 -8.35
C ALA A 257 -19.54 9.49 -8.23
N ALA A 258 -18.34 10.06 -8.11
CA ALA A 258 -17.93 11.43 -8.41
C ALA A 258 -18.72 12.56 -7.72
N LEU A 259 -19.69 12.27 -6.89
CA LEU A 259 -20.50 13.30 -6.22
C LEU A 259 -19.65 14.18 -5.27
N VAL A 260 -18.56 13.61 -4.72
CA VAL A 260 -17.69 14.30 -3.75
C VAL A 260 -16.47 14.91 -4.44
N THR A 261 -16.07 14.39 -5.60
CA THR A 261 -14.82 14.80 -6.28
C THR A 261 -15.05 15.43 -7.65
N MET A 262 -16.29 15.74 -8.04
CA MET A 262 -16.62 16.39 -9.30
C MET A 262 -15.98 17.79 -9.38
N GLY A 263 -15.00 17.93 -10.25
CA GLY A 263 -14.20 19.16 -10.39
C GLY A 263 -13.05 19.29 -9.39
N GLY A 264 -12.76 18.22 -8.64
CA GLY A 264 -11.71 18.17 -7.62
C GLY A 264 -12.25 17.99 -6.21
N MET A 265 -11.36 18.03 -5.23
CA MET A 265 -11.72 17.86 -3.83
C MET A 265 -12.69 18.96 -3.37
N GLY A 266 -13.82 18.54 -2.78
CA GLY A 266 -14.88 19.47 -2.36
C GLY A 266 -15.95 19.76 -3.45
N ALA A 267 -16.02 18.93 -4.49
CA ALA A 267 -17.03 19.01 -5.57
C ALA A 267 -17.09 20.41 -6.24
N THR A 268 -15.93 20.96 -6.58
CA THR A 268 -15.79 22.34 -7.09
C THR A 268 -16.19 22.52 -8.56
N LEU A 269 -16.70 21.50 -9.24
CA LEU A 269 -17.10 21.60 -10.65
C LEU A 269 -18.11 22.71 -10.88
N ALA A 270 -19.14 22.81 -10.03
CA ALA A 270 -20.16 23.83 -10.14
C ALA A 270 -19.58 25.26 -10.00
N LEU A 271 -18.56 25.43 -9.15
CA LEU A 271 -17.85 26.69 -8.96
C LEU A 271 -16.98 27.05 -10.17
N ASN A 272 -16.44 26.05 -10.86
CA ASN A 272 -15.59 26.26 -12.04
C ASN A 272 -16.40 26.52 -13.33
N VAL A 273 -17.71 26.24 -13.33
CA VAL A 273 -18.62 26.43 -14.47
C VAL A 273 -19.35 27.78 -14.38
N LEU A 274 -19.44 28.36 -13.20
CA LEU A 274 -19.99 29.71 -12.95
C LEU A 274 -18.94 30.78 -13.21
#